data_52a279820d3c40ee189bd68f33e6a8d4
#
_entry.id   52a279820d3c40ee189bd68f33e6a8d4
#
_cell.length_a   1.000
_cell.length_b   1.000
_cell.length_c   1.000
_cell.angle_alpha   90.00
_cell.angle_beta   90.00
_cell.angle_gamma   90.00
#
_symmetry.space_group_name_H-M   'P 1'
#
loop_
_entity.id
_entity.type
_entity.pdbx_description
1 polymer ?
#
loop_
_entity_poly.entity_id
_entity_poly.type
_entity_poly.pdbx_seq_one_letter_code
_entity_poly.pdbx_strand_id
1 'polypeptide(L)'
;MITGRQIRAARGFLAWDRRDLAKKAVVTLYTIERLETGAATSGAGTNKALTAIKAALEAGGIEFTDGAGVLGVLLHLKKGKARAKGK
;
A
#
# COMPACT_ATOMS: atom_id res chain seq x y z
N MET A 1 8.45 5.69 6.36
CA MET A 1 7.01 5.67 6.03
C MET A 1 6.83 5.60 4.53
N ILE A 2 5.84 4.87 4.07
CA ILE A 2 5.63 4.72 2.63
C ILE A 2 5.18 6.04 2.01
N THR A 3 5.44 6.17 0.72
CA THR A 3 5.08 7.37 -0.04
C THR A 3 3.94 7.09 -0.99
N GLY A 4 3.35 8.15 -1.53
CA GLY A 4 2.29 8.00 -2.52
C GLY A 4 2.75 7.25 -3.75
N ARG A 5 4.01 7.44 -4.16
CA ARG A 5 4.56 6.70 -5.30
C ARG A 5 4.61 5.21 -5.02
N GLN A 6 4.98 4.83 -3.82
CA GLN A 6 5.01 3.43 -3.44
C GLN A 6 3.59 2.85 -3.41
N ILE A 7 2.61 3.62 -2.95
CA ILE A 7 1.22 3.17 -2.95
C ILE A 7 0.75 2.88 -4.37
N ARG A 8 1.03 3.80 -5.30
CA ARG A 8 0.64 3.60 -6.70
C ARG A 8 1.32 2.38 -7.31
N ALA A 9 2.61 2.22 -7.05
CA ALA A 9 3.35 1.08 -7.58
C ALA A 9 2.80 -0.23 -7.03
N ALA A 10 2.50 -0.27 -5.74
CA ALA A 10 1.95 -1.45 -5.11
C ALA A 10 0.58 -1.80 -5.69
N ARG A 11 -0.27 -0.79 -5.91
CA ARG A 11 -1.56 -1.04 -6.55
C ARG A 11 -1.39 -1.63 -7.94
N GLY A 12 -0.40 -1.11 -8.68
CA GLY A 12 -0.13 -1.63 -10.01
C GLY A 12 0.26 -3.09 -9.98
N PHE A 13 1.09 -3.48 -9.04
CA PHE A 13 1.47 -4.88 -8.88
C PHE A 13 0.27 -5.78 -8.60
N LEU A 14 -0.69 -5.29 -7.82
CA LEU A 14 -1.83 -6.08 -7.41
C LEU A 14 -3.03 -5.95 -8.36
N ALA A 15 -2.92 -5.07 -9.33
CA ALA A 15 -4.01 -4.73 -10.24
C ALA A 15 -5.23 -4.21 -9.48
N TRP A 16 -4.99 -3.48 -8.39
CA TRP A 16 -6.05 -2.85 -7.63
C TRP A 16 -6.20 -1.40 -8.08
N ASP A 17 -7.43 -0.96 -8.29
CA ASP A 17 -7.65 0.46 -8.52
C ASP A 17 -7.74 1.15 -7.15
N ARG A 18 -7.92 2.47 -7.17
CA ARG A 18 -7.97 3.22 -5.92
C ARG A 18 -9.17 2.82 -5.05
N ARG A 19 -10.28 2.46 -5.68
CA ARG A 19 -11.46 2.04 -4.95
C ARG A 19 -11.25 0.72 -4.25
N ASP A 20 -10.55 -0.20 -4.91
CA ASP A 20 -10.21 -1.48 -4.29
C ASP A 20 -9.40 -1.25 -3.03
N LEU A 21 -8.37 -0.40 -3.14
CA LEU A 21 -7.53 -0.12 -2.00
C LEU A 21 -8.30 0.59 -0.88
N ALA A 22 -9.15 1.53 -1.25
CA ALA A 22 -9.93 2.25 -0.27
C ALA A 22 -10.81 1.30 0.56
N LYS A 23 -11.41 0.33 -0.11
CA LYS A 23 -12.23 -0.66 0.59
C LYS A 23 -11.39 -1.54 1.49
N LYS A 24 -10.25 -1.99 1.02
CA LYS A 24 -9.42 -2.92 1.79
C LYS A 24 -8.77 -2.24 2.99
N ALA A 25 -8.42 -0.98 2.84
CA ALA A 25 -7.79 -0.22 3.92
C ALA A 25 -8.82 0.47 4.81
N VAL A 26 -10.08 0.45 4.42
CA VAL A 26 -11.18 1.10 5.12
C VAL A 26 -10.90 2.60 5.27
N VAL A 27 -10.55 3.21 4.14
CA VAL A 27 -10.37 4.67 4.06
C VAL A 27 -11.16 5.16 2.86
N THR A 28 -11.31 6.48 2.74
CA THR A 28 -12.07 7.04 1.62
C THR A 28 -11.20 7.10 0.37
N LEU A 29 -11.86 7.08 -0.78
CA LEU A 29 -11.18 7.28 -2.06
C LEU A 29 -10.44 8.61 -2.07
N TYR A 30 -11.06 9.64 -1.51
CA TYR A 30 -10.46 10.96 -1.42
C TYR A 30 -9.10 10.90 -0.68
N THR A 31 -9.05 10.15 0.41
CA THR A 31 -7.81 9.98 1.16
C THR A 31 -6.73 9.32 0.30
N ILE A 32 -7.09 8.28 -0.44
CA ILE A 32 -6.14 7.61 -1.33
C ILE A 32 -5.60 8.61 -2.36
N GLU A 33 -6.48 9.37 -2.99
CA GLU A 33 -6.08 10.33 -4.01
C GLU A 33 -5.12 11.37 -3.44
N ARG A 34 -5.42 11.90 -2.28
CA ARG A 34 -4.57 12.92 -1.67
C ARG A 34 -3.19 12.38 -1.33
N LEU A 35 -3.13 11.16 -0.85
CA LEU A 35 -1.84 10.56 -0.50
C LEU A 35 -1.02 10.25 -1.74
N GLU A 36 -1.66 9.74 -2.79
CA GLU A 36 -0.93 9.40 -4.02
C GLU A 36 -0.44 10.62 -4.78
N THR A 37 -1.16 11.73 -4.68
CA THR A 37 -0.76 12.95 -5.38
C THR A 37 0.15 13.83 -4.54
N GLY A 38 0.39 13.46 -3.29
CA GLY A 38 1.25 14.26 -2.42
C GLY A 38 0.53 15.42 -1.75
N ALA A 39 -0.79 15.53 -1.91
CA ALA A 39 -1.55 16.61 -1.30
C ALA A 39 -1.68 16.46 0.22
N ALA A 40 -1.50 15.25 0.72
CA ALA A 40 -1.50 14.99 2.16
C ALA A 40 -0.25 14.19 2.48
N THR A 41 0.68 14.78 3.21
CA THR A 41 1.97 14.15 3.48
C THR A 41 2.32 14.04 4.96
N SER A 42 1.54 14.67 5.83
CA SER A 42 1.84 14.63 7.26
C SER A 42 0.57 14.88 8.06
N GLY A 43 0.68 14.64 9.36
CA GLY A 43 -0.42 14.82 10.28
C GLY A 43 -0.91 13.49 10.83
N ALA A 44 -1.60 13.54 11.97
CA ALA A 44 -2.06 12.33 12.65
C ALA A 44 -3.02 11.51 11.80
N GLY A 45 -3.96 12.18 11.13
CA GLY A 45 -4.90 11.48 10.26
C GLY A 45 -4.21 10.83 9.06
N THR A 46 -3.21 11.52 8.50
CA THR A 46 -2.43 11.00 7.39
C THR A 46 -1.63 9.78 7.82
N ASN A 47 -1.01 9.83 8.99
CA ASN A 47 -0.22 8.70 9.48
C ASN A 47 -1.10 7.49 9.72
N LYS A 48 -2.29 7.70 10.26
CA LYS A 48 -3.21 6.61 10.50
C LYS A 48 -3.66 5.97 9.19
N ALA A 49 -3.97 6.80 8.19
CA ALA A 49 -4.37 6.31 6.88
C ALA A 49 -3.23 5.54 6.22
N LEU A 50 -2.00 6.05 6.30
CA LEU A 50 -0.85 5.36 5.71
C LEU A 50 -0.61 4.01 6.37
N THR A 51 -0.78 3.91 7.68
CA THR A 51 -0.64 2.64 8.38
C THR A 51 -1.67 1.63 7.89
N ALA A 52 -2.93 2.07 7.73
CA ALA A 52 -3.99 1.18 7.25
C ALA A 52 -3.75 0.75 5.81
N ILE A 53 -3.32 1.67 4.96
CA ILE A 53 -3.05 1.39 3.56
C ILE A 53 -1.87 0.42 3.44
N LYS A 54 -0.81 0.66 4.20
CA LYS A 54 0.35 -0.23 4.19
C LYS A 54 -0.06 -1.64 4.59
N ALA A 55 -0.84 -1.77 5.65
CA ALA A 55 -1.29 -3.07 6.11
C ALA A 55 -2.12 -3.80 5.05
N ALA A 56 -3.01 -3.06 4.36
CA ALA A 56 -3.84 -3.66 3.31
C ALA A 56 -2.99 -4.16 2.14
N LEU A 57 -1.99 -3.38 1.74
CA LEU A 57 -1.11 -3.77 0.64
C LEU A 57 -0.21 -4.94 1.04
N GLU A 58 0.30 -4.92 2.26
CA GLU A 58 1.11 -6.03 2.75
C GLU A 58 0.30 -7.32 2.81
N ALA A 59 -0.95 -7.24 3.18
CA ALA A 59 -1.82 -8.40 3.18
C ALA A 59 -2.00 -8.97 1.78
N GLY A 60 -1.85 -8.13 0.75
CA GLY A 60 -1.92 -8.57 -0.64
C GLY A 60 -0.61 -9.15 -1.17
N GLY A 61 0.45 -9.11 -0.39
CA GLY A 61 1.74 -9.65 -0.80
C GLY A 61 2.82 -8.60 -1.05
N ILE A 62 2.54 -7.34 -0.77
CA ILE A 62 3.50 -6.26 -1.01
C ILE A 62 4.48 -6.16 0.14
N GLU A 63 5.74 -5.92 -0.19
CA GLU A 63 6.77 -5.56 0.76
C GLU A 63 7.32 -4.20 0.37
N PHE A 64 7.40 -3.29 1.32
CA PHE A 64 7.95 -1.96 1.08
C PHE A 64 9.36 -1.88 1.61
N THR A 65 10.24 -1.24 0.85
CA THR A 65 11.61 -1.00 1.30
C THR A 65 11.88 0.49 1.23
N ASP A 66 12.63 0.99 2.20
CA ASP A 66 13.16 2.34 2.13
C ASP A 66 14.43 2.36 2.95
N GLY A 67 15.37 3.18 2.53
CA GLY A 67 16.63 3.29 3.23
C GLY A 67 17.73 3.60 2.25
N ALA A 68 18.75 4.29 2.71
CA ALA A 68 19.90 4.64 1.88
C ALA A 68 19.47 5.39 0.61
N GLY A 69 18.39 6.14 0.66
CA GLY A 69 17.93 6.91 -0.50
C GLY A 69 17.17 6.09 -1.53
N VAL A 70 16.81 4.86 -1.21
CA VAL A 70 16.11 3.98 -2.14
C VAL A 70 14.72 3.67 -1.61
N LEU A 71 13.71 3.86 -2.46
CA LEU A 71 12.35 3.46 -2.16
C LEU A 71 11.98 2.31 -3.08
N GLY A 72 11.44 1.24 -2.52
CA GLY A 72 11.10 0.09 -3.32
C GLY A 72 9.79 -0.53 -2.93
N VAL A 73 9.25 -1.30 -3.87
CA VAL A 73 8.03 -2.07 -3.69
C VAL A 73 8.26 -3.43 -4.32
N LEU A 74 8.00 -4.48 -3.57
CA LEU A 74 8.17 -5.85 -4.05
C LEU A 74 6.84 -6.58 -3.90
N LEU A 75 6.55 -7.47 -4.83
CA LEU A 75 5.37 -8.32 -4.74
C LEU A 75 5.80 -9.76 -4.53
N HIS A 76 5.33 -10.36 -3.46
CA HIS A 76 5.59 -11.75 -3.17
C HIS A 76 4.47 -12.61 -3.76
N LEU A 77 4.71 -13.21 -4.89
CA LEU A 77 3.69 -13.94 -5.61
C LEU A 77 3.15 -15.13 -4.86
N LYS A 78 3.96 -15.69 -4.00
CA LYS A 78 3.55 -16.88 -3.28
C LYS A 78 2.96 -16.59 -1.91
N LYS A 79 2.95 -15.34 -1.52
CA LYS A 79 2.52 -15.03 -0.17
C LYS A 79 1.12 -15.55 0.12
N GLY A 80 0.21 -15.30 -0.79
CA GLY A 80 -1.14 -15.75 -0.62
C GLY A 80 -1.30 -17.24 -0.77
N LYS A 81 -0.34 -17.91 -1.36
CA LYS A 81 -0.43 -19.34 -1.63
C LYS A 81 0.41 -20.18 -0.72
N ALA A 82 1.40 -19.59 -0.15
CA ALA A 82 2.32 -20.34 0.68
C ALA A 82 1.61 -21.13 1.73
N ARG A 83 0.59 -20.56 2.25
CA ARG A 83 -0.15 -21.25 3.21
C ARG A 83 -1.07 -22.22 2.59
N ALA A 84 -1.46 -21.93 1.41
CA ALA A 84 -2.32 -22.85 0.79
C ALA A 84 -1.62 -24.10 0.48
N LYS A 85 -0.71 -24.08 0.54
CA LYS A 85 -0.18 -25.18 0.23
C LYS A 85 0.42 -25.79 1.15
N GLY A 86 0.20 -25.22 1.70
CA GLY A 86 0.74 -25.59 2.29
C GLY A 86 0.89 -26.66 2.38
N LYS A 87 0.92 -26.74 2.10
CA LYS A 87 1.08 -27.35 1.99
C LYS A 87 1.01 -27.63 2.17
#